data_77047f4a0a7a005860a990a6d66db140
#
_entry.id   77047f4a0a7a005860a990a6d66db140
#
_cell.length_a   1.000
_cell.length_b   1.000
_cell.length_c   1.000
_cell.angle_alpha   90.00
_cell.angle_beta   90.00
_cell.angle_gamma   90.00
#
_symmetry.space_group_name_H-M   'P 1'
#
loop_
_entity.id
_entity.type
_entity.pdbx_description
1 polymer ?
#
loop_
_entity_poly.entity_id
_entity_poly.type
_entity_poly.pdbx_seq_one_letter_code
_entity_poly.pdbx_strand_id
1 'polypeptide(L)'
;MRALLPLFAIFVATVSTAEKIDKEKIRYVAIGDSYSIGEGALPDESWPALLTRHLNEKGIHVDLIANPSRTGWTTQQAIDRELPVFVAAKPNLATLQIGVNDWVQGVDVETFRKHFNFLVDQMLAVLRDKNRLLIVTIPDFGVTPTGPRYARGRNISEGLTRFNQIITEEATKRGVHAVDVFSISKQMGDDPSLVAADGLHPSAKEYADWEKIVFPAAFKLLRK
;
A
#
# COMPACT_ATOMS: atom_id res chain seq x y z
N MET A 1 -33.90 -39.69 67.99
CA MET A 1 -34.24 -39.47 66.56
C MET A 1 -33.56 -38.21 66.12
N ARG A 2 -32.48 -38.30 65.33
CA ARG A 2 -31.77 -37.15 64.76
C ARG A 2 -32.20 -37.01 63.30
N ALA A 3 -32.79 -35.86 62.93
CA ALA A 3 -33.20 -35.56 61.57
C ALA A 3 -31.98 -35.03 60.77
N LEU A 4 -31.67 -35.69 59.64
CA LEU A 4 -30.72 -35.23 58.67
C LEU A 4 -31.46 -34.28 57.74
N LEU A 5 -30.95 -32.99 57.62
CA LEU A 5 -31.34 -32.07 56.58
C LEU A 5 -30.49 -32.34 55.33
N PRO A 6 -31.06 -32.37 54.13
CA PRO A 6 -30.30 -32.45 52.90
C PRO A 6 -29.69 -31.09 52.51
N LEU A 7 -28.38 -31.11 52.24
CA LEU A 7 -27.64 -29.97 51.72
C LEU A 7 -27.92 -29.81 50.19
N PHE A 8 -28.64 -28.81 49.81
CA PHE A 8 -28.83 -28.46 48.38
C PHE A 8 -27.63 -27.65 47.89
N ALA A 9 -26.80 -28.27 47.05
CA ALA A 9 -25.72 -27.55 46.36
C ALA A 9 -26.31 -26.78 45.18
N ILE A 10 -26.25 -25.44 45.26
CA ILE A 10 -26.62 -24.54 44.16
C ILE A 10 -25.42 -24.47 43.22
N PHE A 11 -25.54 -25.06 42.03
CA PHE A 11 -24.56 -24.91 40.95
C PHE A 11 -24.81 -23.59 40.21
N VAL A 12 -24.03 -22.57 40.48
CA VAL A 12 -24.06 -21.30 39.74
C VAL A 12 -23.24 -21.51 38.47
N ALA A 13 -23.92 -21.72 37.37
CA ALA A 13 -23.29 -21.75 36.06
C ALA A 13 -22.91 -20.29 35.67
N THR A 14 -21.63 -19.97 35.76
CA THR A 14 -21.10 -18.71 35.19
C THR A 14 -21.09 -18.81 33.67
N VAL A 15 -22.07 -18.21 33.04
CA VAL A 15 -22.05 -18.00 31.58
C VAL A 15 -20.99 -16.92 31.29
N SER A 16 -19.81 -17.35 30.84
CA SER A 16 -18.81 -16.47 30.30
C SER A 16 -19.32 -15.97 28.94
N THR A 17 -19.91 -14.78 28.91
CA THR A 17 -20.12 -14.03 27.67
C THR A 17 -18.75 -13.59 27.19
N ALA A 18 -18.16 -14.35 26.25
CA ALA A 18 -17.06 -13.85 25.47
C ALA A 18 -17.56 -12.60 24.72
N GLU A 19 -17.17 -11.42 25.19
CA GLU A 19 -17.35 -10.17 24.45
C GLU A 19 -16.71 -10.37 23.08
N LYS A 20 -17.56 -10.41 22.04
CA LYS A 20 -17.14 -10.38 20.66
C LYS A 20 -16.54 -8.99 20.46
N ILE A 21 -15.22 -8.86 20.59
CA ILE A 21 -14.50 -7.64 20.23
C ILE A 21 -14.81 -7.45 18.74
N ASP A 22 -15.70 -6.53 18.46
CA ASP A 22 -16.03 -6.10 17.10
C ASP A 22 -14.74 -5.43 16.57
N LYS A 23 -13.94 -6.21 15.84
CA LYS A 23 -12.69 -5.70 15.29
C LYS A 23 -13.08 -4.60 14.30
N GLU A 24 -12.73 -3.38 14.65
CA GLU A 24 -12.99 -2.19 13.83
C GLU A 24 -12.67 -2.48 12.35
N LYS A 25 -13.66 -2.29 11.51
CA LYS A 25 -13.54 -2.50 10.06
C LYS A 25 -12.49 -1.55 9.50
N ILE A 26 -11.48 -2.09 8.83
CA ILE A 26 -10.40 -1.31 8.26
C ILE A 26 -10.85 -0.65 6.96
N ARG A 27 -10.78 0.67 6.92
CA ARG A 27 -11.09 1.53 5.80
C ARG A 27 -9.79 1.89 5.09
N TYR A 28 -9.49 1.18 4.01
CA TYR A 28 -8.25 1.33 3.28
C TYR A 28 -8.41 2.28 2.09
N VAL A 29 -7.44 3.18 1.92
CA VAL A 29 -7.28 4.02 0.72
C VAL A 29 -5.88 3.84 0.16
N ALA A 30 -5.80 3.55 -1.16
CA ALA A 30 -4.54 3.53 -1.89
C ALA A 30 -4.36 4.87 -2.62
N ILE A 31 -3.18 5.48 -2.48
CA ILE A 31 -2.77 6.72 -3.16
C ILE A 31 -1.58 6.40 -4.06
N GLY A 32 -1.63 6.89 -5.31
CA GLY A 32 -0.53 6.64 -6.24
C GLY A 32 -0.82 7.01 -7.69
N ASP A 33 -0.28 6.23 -8.60
CA ASP A 33 -0.38 6.44 -10.04
C ASP A 33 -0.88 5.18 -10.77
N SER A 34 -0.42 4.95 -12.01
CA SER A 34 -0.78 3.77 -12.80
C SER A 34 -0.45 2.45 -12.10
N TYR A 35 0.55 2.39 -11.27
CA TYR A 35 0.92 1.19 -10.52
C TYR A 35 -0.07 0.87 -9.41
N SER A 36 -0.64 1.89 -8.77
CA SER A 36 -1.64 1.71 -7.71
C SER A 36 -3.03 1.37 -8.25
N ILE A 37 -3.43 1.90 -9.42
CA ILE A 37 -4.69 1.49 -10.05
C ILE A 37 -4.60 0.11 -10.70
N GLY A 38 -3.38 -0.40 -10.97
CA GLY A 38 -3.17 -1.68 -11.62
C GLY A 38 -3.23 -1.60 -13.15
N GLU A 39 -2.71 -0.51 -13.74
CA GLU A 39 -2.60 -0.39 -15.20
C GLU A 39 -1.91 -1.63 -15.78
N GLY A 40 -2.48 -2.21 -16.83
CA GLY A 40 -1.97 -3.45 -17.44
C GLY A 40 -2.61 -4.74 -16.92
N ALA A 41 -3.46 -4.66 -15.90
CA ALA A 41 -4.23 -5.78 -15.33
C ALA A 41 -5.69 -5.38 -15.12
N LEU A 42 -6.53 -6.34 -14.72
CA LEU A 42 -7.90 -6.03 -14.31
C LEU A 42 -7.91 -5.30 -12.96
N PRO A 43 -8.94 -4.49 -12.66
CA PRO A 43 -8.99 -3.72 -11.41
C PRO A 43 -8.86 -4.57 -10.14
N ASP A 44 -9.41 -5.78 -10.12
CA ASP A 44 -9.34 -6.74 -9.01
C ASP A 44 -8.03 -7.54 -8.97
N GLU A 45 -7.16 -7.37 -9.97
CA GLU A 45 -5.80 -7.90 -10.04
C GLU A 45 -4.74 -6.85 -9.67
N SER A 46 -5.12 -5.60 -9.40
CA SER A 46 -4.21 -4.60 -8.87
C SER A 46 -3.66 -5.02 -7.50
N TRP A 47 -2.40 -4.71 -7.20
CA TRP A 47 -1.81 -5.12 -5.92
C TRP A 47 -2.58 -4.59 -4.68
N PRO A 48 -3.22 -3.39 -4.66
CA PRO A 48 -4.05 -2.97 -3.53
C PRO A 48 -5.33 -3.80 -3.38
N ALA A 49 -5.95 -4.24 -4.48
CA ALA A 49 -7.11 -5.13 -4.45
C ALA A 49 -6.72 -6.52 -3.97
N LEU A 50 -5.60 -7.06 -4.46
CA LEU A 50 -5.03 -8.34 -4.01
C LEU A 50 -4.71 -8.31 -2.51
N LEU A 51 -4.06 -7.25 -2.02
CA LEU A 51 -3.76 -7.03 -0.61
C LEU A 51 -5.03 -7.04 0.24
N THR A 52 -6.07 -6.31 -0.21
CA THR A 52 -7.37 -6.27 0.46
C THR A 52 -7.98 -7.66 0.58
N ARG A 53 -8.02 -8.43 -0.52
CA ARG A 53 -8.54 -9.80 -0.54
C ARG A 53 -7.76 -10.71 0.40
N HIS A 54 -6.43 -10.70 0.32
CA HIS A 54 -5.58 -11.57 1.14
C HIS A 54 -5.67 -11.24 2.64
N LEU A 55 -5.76 -9.97 3.02
CA LEU A 55 -5.99 -9.57 4.41
C LEU A 55 -7.32 -10.10 4.94
N ASN A 56 -8.40 -10.01 4.13
CA ASN A 56 -9.71 -10.57 4.47
C ASN A 56 -9.67 -12.10 4.63
N GLU A 57 -8.96 -12.82 3.77
CA GLU A 57 -8.75 -14.27 3.88
C GLU A 57 -8.03 -14.65 5.18
N LYS A 58 -7.20 -13.76 5.73
CA LYS A 58 -6.52 -13.93 7.02
C LYS A 58 -7.34 -13.41 8.21
N GLY A 59 -8.60 -13.05 8.01
CA GLY A 59 -9.52 -12.64 9.06
C GLY A 59 -9.34 -11.19 9.54
N ILE A 60 -8.68 -10.35 8.74
CA ILE A 60 -8.60 -8.91 8.96
C ILE A 60 -9.63 -8.24 8.05
N HIS A 61 -10.71 -7.69 8.63
CA HIS A 61 -11.79 -7.08 7.86
C HIS A 61 -11.36 -5.74 7.26
N VAL A 62 -10.99 -5.74 5.97
CA VAL A 62 -10.50 -4.58 5.22
C VAL A 62 -11.40 -4.29 4.03
N ASP A 63 -11.77 -3.04 3.83
CA ASP A 63 -12.41 -2.54 2.62
C ASP A 63 -11.49 -1.53 1.93
N LEU A 64 -11.14 -1.75 0.68
CA LEU A 64 -10.54 -0.73 -0.19
C LEU A 64 -11.66 0.25 -0.58
N ILE A 65 -11.82 1.31 0.22
CA ILE A 65 -12.93 2.27 0.08
C ILE A 65 -12.69 3.31 -1.00
N ALA A 66 -11.43 3.55 -1.38
CA ALA A 66 -11.04 4.40 -2.50
C ALA A 66 -9.64 4.05 -3.01
N ASN A 67 -9.49 4.16 -4.32
CA ASN A 67 -8.22 4.20 -5.04
C ASN A 67 -8.33 5.31 -6.09
N PRO A 68 -8.08 6.58 -5.71
CA PRO A 68 -8.22 7.73 -6.62
C PRO A 68 -7.05 7.88 -7.58
N SER A 69 -6.06 6.98 -7.52
CA SER A 69 -4.85 6.99 -8.35
C SER A 69 -5.16 7.04 -9.83
N ARG A 70 -4.29 7.64 -10.62
CA ARG A 70 -4.48 7.75 -12.07
C ARG A 70 -3.14 7.69 -12.82
N THR A 71 -3.18 7.05 -13.98
CA THR A 71 -2.05 6.97 -14.91
C THR A 71 -1.47 8.34 -15.21
N GLY A 72 -0.15 8.45 -15.14
CA GLY A 72 0.59 9.67 -15.47
C GLY A 72 0.66 10.71 -14.34
N TRP A 73 0.00 10.49 -13.21
CA TRP A 73 0.01 11.46 -12.11
C TRP A 73 1.34 11.48 -11.35
N THR A 74 1.77 12.71 -11.07
CA THR A 74 2.93 13.05 -10.25
C THR A 74 2.52 13.26 -8.79
N THR A 75 3.52 13.48 -7.93
CA THR A 75 3.26 13.90 -6.53
C THR A 75 2.42 15.17 -6.45
N GLN A 76 2.55 16.12 -7.40
CA GLN A 76 1.73 17.33 -7.41
C GLN A 76 0.25 17.00 -7.67
N GLN A 77 -0.05 16.13 -8.67
CA GLN A 77 -1.44 15.73 -8.89
C GLN A 77 -2.00 14.90 -7.74
N ALA A 78 -1.17 14.07 -7.08
CA ALA A 78 -1.60 13.39 -5.88
C ALA A 78 -1.99 14.37 -4.75
N ILE A 79 -1.22 15.45 -4.57
CA ILE A 79 -1.57 16.53 -3.63
C ILE A 79 -2.90 17.20 -4.01
N ASP A 80 -3.06 17.55 -5.27
CA ASP A 80 -4.18 18.37 -5.74
C ASP A 80 -5.48 17.57 -5.87
N ARG A 81 -5.41 16.28 -6.17
CA ARG A 81 -6.55 15.47 -6.58
C ARG A 81 -6.84 14.28 -5.68
N GLU A 82 -5.82 13.57 -5.21
CA GLU A 82 -6.00 12.37 -4.40
C GLU A 82 -6.09 12.69 -2.92
N LEU A 83 -5.26 13.59 -2.42
CA LEU A 83 -5.26 13.97 -1.00
C LEU A 83 -6.62 14.49 -0.51
N PRO A 84 -7.37 15.33 -1.27
CA PRO A 84 -8.73 15.72 -0.88
C PRO A 84 -9.69 14.52 -0.74
N VAL A 85 -9.60 13.53 -1.64
CA VAL A 85 -10.39 12.29 -1.56
C VAL A 85 -10.00 11.48 -0.32
N PHE A 86 -8.70 11.36 -0.06
CA PHE A 86 -8.16 10.69 1.12
C PHE A 86 -8.69 11.31 2.43
N VAL A 87 -8.61 12.63 2.55
CA VAL A 87 -9.09 13.37 3.72
C VAL A 87 -10.60 13.17 3.92
N ALA A 88 -11.39 13.27 2.83
CA ALA A 88 -12.84 13.08 2.88
C ALA A 88 -13.23 11.64 3.24
N ALA A 89 -12.46 10.66 2.77
CA ALA A 89 -12.69 9.24 3.04
C ALA A 89 -12.43 8.85 4.50
N LYS A 90 -11.62 9.61 5.24
CA LYS A 90 -11.23 9.31 6.64
C LYS A 90 -10.80 7.85 6.82
N PRO A 91 -9.76 7.38 6.11
CA PRO A 91 -9.28 6.01 6.24
C PRO A 91 -8.61 5.78 7.59
N ASN A 92 -8.46 4.51 7.94
CA ASN A 92 -7.62 4.07 9.05
C ASN A 92 -6.52 3.09 8.61
N LEU A 93 -6.34 2.92 7.29
CA LEU A 93 -5.21 2.29 6.63
C LEU A 93 -4.96 2.98 5.29
N ALA A 94 -3.71 3.19 4.94
CA ALA A 94 -3.33 3.73 3.65
C ALA A 94 -2.06 3.11 3.08
N THR A 95 -1.96 3.14 1.75
CA THR A 95 -0.70 2.93 1.04
C THR A 95 -0.39 4.15 0.17
N LEU A 96 0.91 4.41 -0.05
CA LEU A 96 1.41 5.44 -0.93
C LEU A 96 2.48 4.86 -1.85
N GLN A 97 2.21 4.89 -3.18
CA GLN A 97 3.16 4.50 -4.21
C GLN A 97 3.12 5.53 -5.35
N ILE A 98 4.02 6.50 -5.34
CA ILE A 98 4.02 7.65 -6.24
C ILE A 98 5.43 8.13 -6.55
N GLY A 99 5.64 8.77 -7.70
CA GLY A 99 6.87 9.47 -8.02
C GLY A 99 7.52 9.04 -9.34
N VAL A 100 7.09 7.95 -9.96
CA VAL A 100 7.63 7.53 -11.27
C VAL A 100 7.41 8.62 -12.33
N ASN A 101 6.23 9.25 -12.33
CA ASN A 101 5.89 10.29 -13.29
C ASN A 101 6.61 11.61 -12.99
N ASP A 102 6.96 11.89 -11.73
CA ASP A 102 7.84 13.00 -11.38
C ASP A 102 9.19 12.83 -12.11
N TRP A 103 9.79 11.63 -12.01
CA TRP A 103 11.04 11.34 -12.71
C TRP A 103 10.89 11.44 -14.23
N VAL A 104 9.83 10.85 -14.81
CA VAL A 104 9.57 10.86 -16.26
C VAL A 104 9.41 12.30 -16.77
N GLN A 105 8.69 13.14 -16.04
CA GLN A 105 8.42 14.54 -16.40
C GLN A 105 9.60 15.47 -16.10
N GLY A 106 10.64 15.00 -15.42
CA GLY A 106 11.84 15.77 -15.13
C GLY A 106 11.70 16.69 -13.92
N VAL A 107 10.79 16.37 -12.99
CA VAL A 107 10.74 17.05 -11.69
C VAL A 107 12.06 16.82 -10.97
N ASP A 108 12.65 17.88 -10.46
CA ASP A 108 13.92 17.79 -9.74
C ASP A 108 13.76 17.11 -8.38
N VAL A 109 14.86 16.59 -7.88
CA VAL A 109 14.93 15.79 -6.65
C VAL A 109 14.39 16.55 -5.43
N GLU A 110 14.68 17.85 -5.32
CA GLU A 110 14.27 18.66 -4.16
C GLU A 110 12.76 18.94 -4.19
N THR A 111 12.21 19.23 -5.36
CA THR A 111 10.77 19.40 -5.57
C THR A 111 10.04 18.11 -5.29
N PHE A 112 10.53 16.97 -5.79
CA PHE A 112 9.96 15.66 -5.46
C PHE A 112 9.98 15.41 -3.95
N ARG A 113 11.12 15.60 -3.28
CA ARG A 113 11.26 15.43 -1.80
C ARG A 113 10.24 16.30 -1.06
N LYS A 114 10.08 17.56 -1.46
CA LYS A 114 9.13 18.49 -0.84
C LYS A 114 7.69 17.99 -0.98
N HIS A 115 7.27 17.60 -2.18
CA HIS A 115 5.92 17.11 -2.44
C HIS A 115 5.65 15.78 -1.73
N PHE A 116 6.60 14.85 -1.80
CA PHE A 116 6.49 13.56 -1.11
C PHE A 116 6.35 13.73 0.40
N ASN A 117 7.18 14.58 0.99
CA ASN A 117 7.10 14.91 2.41
C ASN A 117 5.74 15.49 2.80
N PHE A 118 5.25 16.45 2.00
CA PHE A 118 3.94 17.03 2.23
C PHE A 118 2.82 15.97 2.19
N LEU A 119 2.82 15.08 1.19
CA LEU A 119 1.86 13.98 1.10
C LEU A 119 1.89 13.10 2.35
N VAL A 120 3.08 12.63 2.73
CA VAL A 120 3.24 11.74 3.90
C VAL A 120 2.76 12.43 5.18
N ASP A 121 3.13 13.69 5.39
CA ASP A 121 2.74 14.45 6.59
C ASP A 121 1.22 14.65 6.65
N GLN A 122 0.57 14.99 5.54
CA GLN A 122 -0.89 15.13 5.48
C GLN A 122 -1.62 13.79 5.68
N MET A 123 -1.11 12.71 5.10
CA MET A 123 -1.70 11.38 5.29
C MET A 123 -1.58 10.93 6.75
N LEU A 124 -0.44 11.16 7.40
CA LEU A 124 -0.23 10.84 8.81
C LEU A 124 -1.12 11.69 9.73
N ALA A 125 -1.39 12.94 9.39
CA ALA A 125 -2.30 13.78 10.16
C ALA A 125 -3.74 13.23 10.18
N VAL A 126 -4.18 12.58 9.08
CA VAL A 126 -5.49 11.92 8.99
C VAL A 126 -5.50 10.58 9.73
N LEU A 127 -4.48 9.74 9.49
CA LEU A 127 -4.38 8.39 10.04
C LEU A 127 -4.11 8.36 11.55
N ARG A 128 -3.41 9.38 12.08
CA ARG A 128 -3.04 9.53 13.50
C ARG A 128 -2.13 8.41 14.06
N ASP A 129 -1.80 7.42 13.25
CA ASP A 129 -0.90 6.32 13.59
C ASP A 129 0.00 6.02 12.39
N LYS A 130 1.31 6.14 12.57
CA LYS A 130 2.31 5.84 11.55
C LYS A 130 2.29 4.38 11.09
N ASN A 131 1.81 3.47 11.94
CA ASN A 131 1.65 2.05 11.58
C ASN A 131 0.44 1.79 10.67
N ARG A 132 -0.32 2.82 10.34
CA ARG A 132 -1.46 2.75 9.42
C ARG A 132 -1.13 3.30 8.03
N LEU A 133 0.10 3.75 7.81
CA LEU A 133 0.64 4.11 6.50
C LEU A 133 1.73 3.12 6.09
N LEU A 134 1.59 2.56 4.89
CA LEU A 134 2.60 1.74 4.24
C LEU A 134 3.05 2.43 2.95
N ILE A 135 4.34 2.68 2.82
CA ILE A 135 4.91 3.27 1.62
C ILE A 135 5.48 2.16 0.75
N VAL A 136 5.28 2.24 -0.56
CA VAL A 136 5.82 1.28 -1.54
C VAL A 136 6.75 2.03 -2.47
N THR A 137 7.94 1.48 -2.72
CA THR A 137 8.92 2.11 -3.62
C THR A 137 8.43 2.11 -5.07
N ILE A 138 9.04 2.96 -5.89
CA ILE A 138 8.80 3.03 -7.34
C ILE A 138 9.49 1.83 -8.00
N PRO A 139 8.81 1.04 -8.86
CA PRO A 139 9.41 -0.07 -9.58
C PRO A 139 10.39 0.40 -10.67
N ASP A 140 11.31 -0.46 -11.10
CA ASP A 140 12.23 -0.20 -12.19
C ASP A 140 11.60 -0.51 -13.55
N PHE A 141 10.91 0.46 -14.13
CA PHE A 141 10.33 0.30 -15.46
C PHE A 141 11.39 0.39 -16.58
N GLY A 142 12.62 0.77 -16.26
CA GLY A 142 13.72 0.87 -17.23
C GLY A 142 14.10 -0.46 -17.86
N VAL A 143 13.77 -1.57 -17.20
CA VAL A 143 14.03 -2.93 -17.68
C VAL A 143 12.95 -3.45 -18.64
N THR A 144 11.81 -2.76 -18.77
CA THR A 144 10.68 -3.19 -19.60
C THR A 144 10.92 -2.85 -21.08
N PRO A 145 10.27 -3.59 -22.03
CA PRO A 145 10.46 -3.35 -23.46
C PRO A 145 10.22 -1.91 -23.92
N THR A 146 9.23 -1.22 -23.32
CA THR A 146 8.86 0.16 -23.70
C THR A 146 9.55 1.19 -22.81
N GLY A 147 10.06 0.83 -21.64
CA GLY A 147 10.70 1.71 -20.68
C GLY A 147 11.75 2.65 -21.27
N PRO A 148 12.70 2.18 -22.10
CA PRO A 148 13.74 3.02 -22.68
C PRO A 148 13.24 4.24 -23.47
N ARG A 149 12.01 4.22 -24.00
CA ARG A 149 11.38 5.36 -24.68
C ARG A 149 11.18 6.59 -23.78
N TYR A 150 11.11 6.36 -22.47
CA TYR A 150 10.93 7.43 -21.46
C TYR A 150 12.25 7.96 -20.91
N ALA A 151 13.38 7.36 -21.29
CA ALA A 151 14.70 7.75 -20.76
C ALA A 151 15.10 9.18 -21.08
N ARG A 152 14.77 9.66 -22.29
CA ARG A 152 15.16 11.02 -22.76
C ARG A 152 16.64 11.31 -22.52
N GLY A 153 17.51 10.34 -22.78
CA GLY A 153 18.96 10.43 -22.57
C GLY A 153 19.42 10.25 -21.11
N ARG A 154 18.51 9.96 -20.17
CA ARG A 154 18.81 9.71 -18.75
C ARG A 154 18.87 8.22 -18.45
N ASN A 155 19.58 7.83 -17.40
CA ASN A 155 19.52 6.46 -16.88
C ASN A 155 18.31 6.32 -15.96
N ILE A 156 17.33 5.50 -16.37
CA ILE A 156 16.07 5.30 -15.64
C ILE A 156 16.35 4.66 -14.27
N SER A 157 17.03 3.52 -14.25
CA SER A 157 17.26 2.76 -13.01
C SER A 157 18.07 3.57 -11.99
N GLU A 158 19.06 4.35 -12.43
CA GLU A 158 19.82 5.25 -11.55
C GLU A 158 18.93 6.38 -11.01
N GLY A 159 18.13 7.00 -11.85
CA GLY A 159 17.23 8.07 -11.46
C GLY A 159 16.18 7.60 -10.46
N LEU A 160 15.55 6.44 -10.70
CA LEU A 160 14.58 5.85 -9.78
C LEU A 160 15.22 5.39 -8.49
N THR A 161 16.47 4.93 -8.51
CA THR A 161 17.22 4.60 -7.29
C THR A 161 17.33 5.84 -6.40
N ARG A 162 17.63 7.02 -6.95
CA ARG A 162 17.70 8.27 -6.17
C ARG A 162 16.34 8.66 -5.57
N PHE A 163 15.26 8.53 -6.33
CA PHE A 163 13.91 8.79 -5.83
C PHE A 163 13.53 7.82 -4.71
N ASN A 164 13.82 6.52 -4.89
CA ASN A 164 13.57 5.50 -3.87
C ASN A 164 14.42 5.68 -2.60
N GLN A 165 15.63 6.22 -2.72
CA GLN A 165 16.42 6.63 -1.55
C GLN A 165 15.69 7.70 -0.74
N ILE A 166 15.15 8.74 -1.41
CA ILE A 166 14.35 9.78 -0.75
C ILE A 166 13.13 9.17 -0.05
N ILE A 167 12.37 8.32 -0.76
CA ILE A 167 11.20 7.64 -0.20
C ILE A 167 11.58 6.89 1.08
N THR A 168 12.66 6.12 1.04
CA THR A 168 13.09 5.29 2.17
C THR A 168 13.62 6.15 3.33
N GLU A 169 14.40 7.21 3.04
CA GLU A 169 14.89 8.15 4.04
C GLU A 169 13.75 8.86 4.76
N GLU A 170 12.78 9.39 4.00
CA GLU A 170 11.68 10.16 4.57
C GLU A 170 10.68 9.26 5.32
N ALA A 171 10.47 8.02 4.87
CA ALA A 171 9.72 7.01 5.61
C ALA A 171 10.41 6.69 6.94
N THR A 172 11.72 6.44 6.91
CA THR A 172 12.52 6.12 8.10
C THR A 172 12.50 7.25 9.14
N LYS A 173 12.67 8.51 8.71
CA LYS A 173 12.61 9.68 9.59
C LYS A 173 11.30 9.78 10.36
N ARG A 174 10.18 9.33 9.77
CA ARG A 174 8.84 9.34 10.37
C ARG A 174 8.48 8.05 11.08
N GLY A 175 9.36 7.03 10.99
CA GLY A 175 9.10 5.68 11.50
C GLY A 175 7.92 5.01 10.78
N VAL A 176 7.69 5.36 9.52
CA VAL A 176 6.74 4.72 8.61
C VAL A 176 7.43 3.55 7.93
N HIS A 177 6.71 2.46 7.71
CA HIS A 177 7.25 1.28 7.03
C HIS A 177 7.26 1.48 5.51
N ALA A 178 8.42 1.24 4.87
CA ALA A 178 8.57 1.23 3.43
C ALA A 178 8.84 -0.20 2.93
N VAL A 179 8.19 -0.59 1.83
CA VAL A 179 8.35 -1.89 1.16
C VAL A 179 9.03 -1.68 -0.18
N ASP A 180 10.06 -2.46 -0.45
CA ASP A 180 10.84 -2.39 -1.68
C ASP A 180 10.27 -3.30 -2.75
N VAL A 181 9.63 -2.72 -3.78
CA VAL A 181 9.24 -3.40 -5.02
C VAL A 181 10.20 -3.08 -6.17
N PHE A 182 11.14 -2.13 -5.99
CA PHE A 182 12.13 -1.80 -7.02
C PHE A 182 13.03 -2.98 -7.35
N SER A 183 13.46 -3.72 -6.32
CA SER A 183 14.36 -4.85 -6.50
C SER A 183 13.70 -6.00 -7.26
N ILE A 184 12.46 -6.35 -6.93
CA ILE A 184 11.75 -7.45 -7.58
C ILE A 184 11.33 -7.08 -9.00
N SER A 185 10.92 -5.82 -9.24
CA SER A 185 10.47 -5.37 -10.56
C SER A 185 11.52 -5.50 -11.67
N LYS A 186 12.80 -5.64 -11.32
CA LYS A 186 13.86 -5.89 -12.29
C LYS A 186 13.69 -7.22 -13.03
N GLN A 187 12.98 -8.19 -12.45
CA GLN A 187 12.65 -9.46 -13.10
C GLN A 187 11.80 -9.27 -14.36
N MET A 188 11.09 -8.16 -14.51
CA MET A 188 10.37 -7.82 -15.75
C MET A 188 11.29 -7.73 -16.98
N GLY A 189 12.60 -7.52 -16.80
CA GLY A 189 13.58 -7.53 -17.88
C GLY A 189 13.89 -8.93 -18.41
N ASP A 190 13.75 -9.94 -17.57
CA ASP A 190 14.12 -11.32 -17.88
C ASP A 190 12.89 -12.21 -18.16
N ASP A 191 11.72 -11.86 -17.62
CA ASP A 191 10.47 -12.61 -17.80
C ASP A 191 9.37 -11.74 -18.44
N PRO A 192 9.14 -11.86 -19.76
CA PRO A 192 8.09 -11.10 -20.44
C PRO A 192 6.67 -11.33 -19.91
N SER A 193 6.41 -12.44 -19.20
CA SER A 193 5.09 -12.70 -18.60
C SER A 193 4.77 -11.77 -17.43
N LEU A 194 5.76 -11.05 -16.89
CA LEU A 194 5.61 -10.05 -15.84
C LEU A 194 5.24 -8.67 -16.38
N VAL A 195 5.32 -8.47 -17.70
CA VAL A 195 5.00 -7.20 -18.38
C VAL A 195 3.66 -7.30 -19.07
N ALA A 196 2.84 -6.28 -18.94
CA ALA A 196 1.56 -6.17 -19.63
C ALA A 196 1.71 -6.00 -21.15
N ALA A 197 0.62 -6.12 -21.89
CA ALA A 197 0.61 -6.03 -23.36
C ALA A 197 1.11 -4.68 -23.92
N ASP A 198 1.09 -3.61 -23.10
CA ASP A 198 1.64 -2.30 -23.50
C ASP A 198 3.19 -2.25 -23.48
N GLY A 199 3.82 -3.30 -22.96
CA GLY A 199 5.26 -3.40 -22.85
C GLY A 199 5.90 -2.49 -21.81
N LEU A 200 5.11 -1.91 -20.90
CA LEU A 200 5.55 -0.95 -19.90
C LEU A 200 5.12 -1.30 -18.49
N HIS A 201 3.79 -1.47 -18.28
CA HIS A 201 3.23 -1.70 -16.96
C HIS A 201 3.38 -3.17 -16.53
N PRO A 202 3.32 -3.44 -15.22
CA PRO A 202 3.29 -4.80 -14.71
C PRO A 202 2.07 -5.57 -15.21
N SER A 203 2.23 -6.85 -15.45
CA SER A 203 1.10 -7.76 -15.63
C SER A 203 0.41 -8.08 -14.30
N ALA A 204 -0.75 -8.73 -14.34
CA ALA A 204 -1.42 -9.27 -13.15
C ALA A 204 -0.49 -10.18 -12.32
N LYS A 205 0.39 -10.93 -12.98
CA LYS A 205 1.39 -11.80 -12.32
C LYS A 205 2.38 -11.00 -11.51
N GLU A 206 2.94 -9.92 -12.07
CA GLU A 206 3.89 -9.05 -11.37
C GLU A 206 3.23 -8.31 -10.21
N TYR A 207 1.99 -7.82 -10.38
CA TYR A 207 1.24 -7.23 -9.27
C TYR A 207 0.99 -8.23 -8.13
N ALA A 208 0.75 -9.50 -8.46
CA ALA A 208 0.64 -10.53 -7.44
C ALA A 208 1.99 -10.81 -6.74
N ASP A 209 3.11 -10.71 -7.45
CA ASP A 209 4.43 -10.85 -6.85
C ASP A 209 4.77 -9.64 -5.94
N TRP A 210 4.38 -8.42 -6.31
CA TRP A 210 4.49 -7.27 -5.41
C TRP A 210 3.62 -7.43 -4.16
N GLU A 211 2.39 -7.91 -4.32
CA GLU A 211 1.50 -8.13 -3.17
C GLU A 211 2.10 -9.10 -2.17
N LYS A 212 2.76 -10.18 -2.60
CA LYS A 212 3.44 -11.15 -1.73
C LYS A 212 4.51 -10.51 -0.84
N ILE A 213 5.10 -9.39 -1.27
CA ILE A 213 6.08 -8.63 -0.49
C ILE A 213 5.40 -7.60 0.41
N VAL A 214 4.34 -6.95 -0.09
CA VAL A 214 3.58 -5.93 0.65
C VAL A 214 2.76 -6.55 1.77
N PHE A 215 2.13 -7.70 1.52
CA PHE A 215 1.23 -8.36 2.46
C PHE A 215 1.84 -8.64 3.84
N PRO A 216 3.03 -9.25 3.98
CA PRO A 216 3.61 -9.53 5.31
C PRO A 216 3.81 -8.27 6.14
N ALA A 217 4.17 -7.15 5.49
CA ALA A 217 4.35 -5.87 6.15
C ALA A 217 3.01 -5.31 6.65
N ALA A 218 2.00 -5.25 5.79
CA ALA A 218 0.67 -4.80 6.14
C ALA A 218 0.04 -5.67 7.24
N PHE A 219 0.12 -6.99 7.10
CA PHE A 219 -0.41 -7.95 8.07
C PHE A 219 0.21 -7.78 9.47
N LYS A 220 1.54 -7.58 9.53
CA LYS A 220 2.26 -7.33 10.79
C LYS A 220 1.81 -6.03 11.46
N LEU A 221 1.58 -4.97 10.69
CA LEU A 221 1.13 -3.67 11.21
C LEU A 221 -0.29 -3.74 11.76
N LEU A 222 -1.17 -4.54 11.14
CA LEU A 222 -2.59 -4.62 11.49
C LEU A 222 -2.91 -5.63 12.62
N ARG A 223 -1.97 -6.48 12.98
CA ARG A 223 -2.14 -7.45 14.09
C ARG A 223 -1.70 -6.93 15.45
N LYS A 224 -1.16 -5.71 15.50
CA LYS A 224 -0.79 -5.05 16.75
C LYS A 224 -1.99 -4.33 17.35
#